data_a22d3d51fefe0094d552e81715fcca7f
#
_entry.id   a22d3d51fefe0094d552e81715fcca7f
#
_cell.length_a   1.000
_cell.length_b   1.000
_cell.length_c   1.000
_cell.angle_alpha   90.00
_cell.angle_beta   90.00
_cell.angle_gamma   90.00
#
_symmetry.space_group_name_H-M   'P 1'
#
loop_
_entity.id
_entity.type
_entity.pdbx_description
1 polymer ?
#
loop_
_entity_poly.entity_id
_entity_poly.type
_entity_poly.pdbx_seq_one_letter_code
_entity_poly.pdbx_strand_id
1 'polypeptide(L)'
;MLKTIKSFLRGKFGEIKTQTLNSMFLSNFYSINNLTIYTEYNGQQRTSQADHVLISKTSPDIFVIETKKYNALITGDVDDEFWQAQYGRHVTKQIKNPLRQNYGHIMAIKKLLETVLDKKLSLKDFHSVVYYAGNEELFITHKKQHEQQNKNSYSYTGHLFSKDNVVNDYKGFLFAVESKVDNRLLHQKDSTIKKEMQEQANEYKTILDESNLTTGFNIKSLINAHEHRQSVAARLNSKASSLSNNNSQMRI
;
A
#
# COMPACT_ATOMS: atom_id res chain seq x y z
N MET A 1 6.32 -27.87 -18.36
CA MET A 1 6.79 -27.80 -16.98
C MET A 1 7.98 -26.83 -16.79
N LEU A 2 9.10 -26.95 -17.50
CA LEU A 2 10.28 -26.06 -17.37
C LEU A 2 10.00 -24.57 -17.63
N LYS A 3 9.12 -24.21 -18.57
CA LYS A 3 8.76 -22.82 -18.88
C LYS A 3 8.00 -22.16 -17.69
N THR A 4 7.11 -22.91 -17.05
CA THR A 4 6.31 -22.45 -15.90
C THR A 4 7.19 -22.21 -14.66
N ILE A 5 8.16 -23.09 -14.42
CA ILE A 5 9.12 -22.95 -13.31
C ILE A 5 10.02 -21.72 -13.54
N LYS A 6 10.50 -21.50 -14.77
CA LYS A 6 11.32 -20.30 -15.09
C LYS A 6 10.54 -18.98 -14.92
N SER A 7 9.25 -18.94 -15.27
CA SER A 7 8.44 -17.73 -15.09
C SER A 7 8.17 -17.45 -13.60
N PHE A 8 7.87 -18.50 -12.82
CA PHE A 8 7.68 -18.39 -11.38
C PHE A 8 8.95 -17.90 -10.64
N LEU A 9 10.12 -18.48 -10.98
CA LEU A 9 11.39 -18.04 -10.41
C LEU A 9 11.72 -16.58 -10.77
N ARG A 10 11.43 -16.14 -12.01
CA ARG A 10 11.65 -14.74 -12.42
C ARG A 10 10.81 -13.76 -11.60
N GLY A 11 9.53 -14.08 -11.34
CA GLY A 11 8.66 -13.28 -10.47
C GLY A 11 9.26 -13.15 -9.06
N LYS A 12 9.60 -14.27 -8.41
CA LYS A 12 10.20 -14.27 -7.07
C LYS A 12 11.53 -13.48 -6.99
N PHE A 13 12.38 -13.53 -8.01
CA PHE A 13 13.61 -12.73 -8.02
C PHE A 13 13.33 -11.22 -8.10
N GLY A 14 12.27 -10.81 -8.80
CA GLY A 14 11.83 -9.42 -8.81
C GLY A 14 11.37 -8.96 -7.42
N GLU A 15 10.53 -9.75 -6.76
CA GLU A 15 10.03 -9.48 -5.41
C GLU A 15 11.17 -9.40 -4.38
N ILE A 16 12.13 -10.34 -4.40
CA ILE A 16 13.30 -10.33 -3.50
C ILE A 16 14.13 -9.07 -3.72
N LYS A 17 14.38 -8.68 -4.97
CA LYS A 17 15.11 -7.44 -5.27
C LYS A 17 14.40 -6.23 -4.69
N THR A 18 13.10 -6.12 -4.89
CA THR A 18 12.27 -5.01 -4.36
C THR A 18 12.27 -5.02 -2.84
N GLN A 19 12.12 -6.19 -2.20
CA GLN A 19 12.16 -6.34 -0.75
C GLN A 19 13.51 -5.87 -0.16
N THR A 20 14.63 -6.25 -0.76
CA THR A 20 15.97 -5.83 -0.33
C THR A 20 16.13 -4.32 -0.46
N LEU A 21 15.67 -3.73 -1.56
CA LEU A 21 15.70 -2.29 -1.78
C LEU A 21 14.84 -1.55 -0.74
N ASN A 22 13.64 -2.03 -0.46
CA ASN A 22 12.75 -1.44 0.55
C ASN A 22 13.40 -1.43 1.94
N SER A 23 14.08 -2.51 2.33
CA SER A 23 14.72 -2.60 3.65
C SER A 23 15.95 -1.70 3.80
N MET A 24 16.69 -1.44 2.72
CA MET A 24 17.95 -0.67 2.77
C MET A 24 17.76 0.85 2.69
N PHE A 25 16.71 1.32 2.00
CA PHE A 25 16.61 2.73 1.62
C PHE A 25 15.38 3.47 2.15
N LEU A 26 14.38 2.73 2.63
CA LEU A 26 13.15 3.32 3.12
C LEU A 26 13.02 3.22 4.65
N SER A 27 14.04 3.71 5.37
CA SER A 27 14.09 3.67 6.85
C SER A 27 12.90 4.34 7.52
N ASN A 28 12.28 5.33 6.85
CA ASN A 28 11.11 6.05 7.33
C ASN A 28 9.78 5.32 7.08
N PHE A 29 9.84 4.06 6.63
CA PHE A 29 8.66 3.26 6.36
C PHE A 29 8.71 1.93 7.13
N TYR A 30 7.53 1.43 7.49
CA TYR A 30 7.35 0.00 7.74
C TYR A 30 7.10 -0.70 6.41
N SER A 31 7.72 -1.85 6.22
CA SER A 31 7.54 -2.68 5.02
C SER A 31 6.88 -4.00 5.39
N ILE A 32 5.81 -4.34 4.69
CA ILE A 32 5.15 -5.64 4.75
C ILE A 32 5.24 -6.26 3.35
N ASN A 33 5.72 -7.49 3.27
CA ASN A 33 5.92 -8.18 2.00
C ASN A 33 4.94 -9.34 1.87
N ASN A 34 4.44 -9.58 0.66
CA ASN A 34 3.51 -10.67 0.34
C ASN A 34 2.27 -10.63 1.25
N LEU A 35 1.67 -9.45 1.41
CA LEU A 35 0.48 -9.28 2.22
C LEU A 35 -0.71 -9.96 1.54
N THR A 36 -1.20 -11.04 2.13
CA THR A 36 -2.42 -11.73 1.70
C THR A 36 -3.52 -11.49 2.71
N ILE A 37 -4.62 -10.89 2.29
CA ILE A 37 -5.77 -10.58 3.15
C ILE A 37 -7.06 -11.16 2.56
N TYR A 38 -8.00 -11.52 3.43
CA TYR A 38 -9.35 -11.84 3.01
C TYR A 38 -10.13 -10.57 2.72
N THR A 39 -10.91 -10.59 1.64
CA THR A 39 -11.83 -9.54 1.26
C THR A 39 -13.16 -10.16 0.84
N GLU A 40 -14.22 -9.40 0.93
CA GLU A 40 -15.53 -9.81 0.45
C GLU A 40 -15.93 -8.94 -0.74
N TYR A 41 -16.36 -9.58 -1.80
CA TYR A 41 -16.90 -8.91 -2.97
C TYR A 41 -18.19 -9.60 -3.44
N ASN A 42 -19.28 -8.86 -3.48
CA ASN A 42 -20.62 -9.38 -3.82
C ASN A 42 -21.03 -10.61 -2.99
N GLY A 43 -20.80 -10.57 -1.66
CA GLY A 43 -21.09 -11.68 -0.74
C GLY A 43 -20.16 -12.89 -0.87
N GLN A 44 -19.17 -12.85 -1.74
CA GLN A 44 -18.18 -13.92 -1.92
C GLN A 44 -16.87 -13.57 -1.23
N GLN A 45 -16.37 -14.48 -0.42
CA GLN A 45 -15.04 -14.36 0.17
C GLN A 45 -13.96 -14.57 -0.89
N ARG A 46 -13.02 -13.68 -0.97
CA ARG A 46 -11.87 -13.71 -1.87
C ARG A 46 -10.60 -13.38 -1.12
N THR A 47 -9.46 -13.64 -1.72
CA THR A 47 -8.16 -13.18 -1.24
C THR A 47 -7.63 -12.07 -2.14
N SER A 48 -6.97 -11.09 -1.52
CA SER A 48 -6.18 -10.07 -2.20
C SER A 48 -4.74 -10.19 -1.73
N GLN A 49 -3.79 -10.26 -2.67
CA GLN A 49 -2.37 -10.38 -2.35
C GLN A 49 -1.62 -9.19 -2.97
N ALA A 50 -1.07 -8.34 -2.11
CA ALA A 50 -0.17 -7.26 -2.50
C ALA A 50 1.28 -7.70 -2.33
N ASP A 51 2.14 -7.43 -3.32
CA ASP A 51 3.55 -7.84 -3.27
C ASP A 51 4.27 -7.13 -2.12
N HIS A 52 4.11 -5.79 -2.01
CA HIS A 52 4.69 -5.02 -0.92
C HIS A 52 3.75 -3.90 -0.49
N VAL A 53 3.73 -3.61 0.81
CA VAL A 53 3.06 -2.45 1.40
C VAL A 53 4.06 -1.67 2.23
N LEU A 54 4.18 -0.36 1.96
CA LEU A 54 4.98 0.55 2.78
C LEU A 54 4.04 1.48 3.54
N ILE A 55 4.26 1.62 4.84
CA ILE A 55 3.50 2.51 5.71
C ILE A 55 4.45 3.58 6.20
N SER A 56 4.18 4.84 5.88
CA SER A 56 5.01 5.96 6.33
C SER A 56 4.95 6.09 7.86
N LYS A 57 6.13 6.30 8.48
CA LYS A 57 6.24 6.58 9.92
C LYS A 57 6.03 8.04 10.26
N THR A 58 5.94 8.90 9.26
CA THR A 58 5.93 10.36 9.42
C THR A 58 4.72 11.03 8.79
N SER A 59 3.86 10.25 8.12
CA SER A 59 2.64 10.75 7.47
C SER A 59 1.60 9.63 7.40
N PRO A 60 0.33 9.90 7.10
CA PRO A 60 -0.70 8.87 6.97
C PRO A 60 -0.57 8.00 5.72
N ASP A 61 0.48 8.20 4.90
CA ASP A 61 0.62 7.61 3.58
C ASP A 61 0.90 6.11 3.62
N ILE A 62 0.14 5.35 2.85
CA ILE A 62 0.27 3.92 2.62
C ILE A 62 0.52 3.68 1.13
N PHE A 63 1.65 3.07 0.80
CA PHE A 63 2.01 2.71 -0.58
C PHE A 63 1.77 1.23 -0.80
N VAL A 64 1.01 0.91 -1.82
CA VAL A 64 0.82 -0.46 -2.28
C VAL A 64 1.61 -0.63 -3.57
N ILE A 65 2.52 -1.60 -3.58
CA ILE A 65 3.48 -1.80 -4.64
C ILE A 65 3.22 -3.14 -5.30
N GLU A 66 3.01 -3.11 -6.59
CA GLU A 66 2.91 -4.27 -7.46
C GLU A 66 4.21 -4.42 -8.23
N THR A 67 4.85 -5.57 -8.14
CA THR A 67 6.12 -5.85 -8.83
C THR A 67 5.89 -6.72 -10.06
N LYS A 68 6.42 -6.30 -11.20
CA LYS A 68 6.33 -7.05 -12.45
C LYS A 68 7.73 -7.30 -13.04
N LYS A 69 7.88 -8.41 -13.76
CA LYS A 69 9.09 -8.76 -14.47
C LYS A 69 8.78 -9.55 -15.75
N TYR A 70 8.75 -8.85 -16.85
CA TYR A 70 8.45 -9.45 -18.16
C TYR A 70 9.66 -9.53 -19.09
N ASN A 71 10.63 -8.61 -19.00
CA ASN A 71 11.71 -8.38 -19.98
C ASN A 71 11.13 -8.20 -21.40
N ALA A 72 10.23 -7.26 -21.55
CA ALA A 72 9.46 -7.01 -22.76
C ALA A 72 9.23 -5.50 -22.95
N LEU A 73 8.85 -5.09 -24.15
CA LEU A 73 8.27 -3.78 -24.36
C LEU A 73 6.82 -3.81 -23.84
N ILE A 74 6.50 -2.95 -22.88
CA ILE A 74 5.17 -2.83 -22.29
C ILE A 74 4.49 -1.60 -22.84
N THR A 75 3.32 -1.79 -23.44
CA THR A 75 2.51 -0.70 -23.98
C THR A 75 1.09 -0.77 -23.44
N GLY A 76 0.48 0.37 -23.18
CA GLY A 76 -0.89 0.45 -22.70
C GLY A 76 -1.30 1.86 -22.32
N ASP A 77 -2.56 2.00 -21.94
CA ASP A 77 -3.09 3.23 -21.37
C ASP A 77 -3.51 2.99 -19.93
N VAL A 78 -3.39 4.02 -19.09
CA VAL A 78 -3.73 3.89 -17.65
C VAL A 78 -5.18 3.48 -17.42
N ASP A 79 -6.07 3.84 -18.35
CA ASP A 79 -7.51 3.56 -18.29
C ASP A 79 -7.89 2.20 -18.89
N ASP A 80 -7.01 1.56 -19.67
CA ASP A 80 -7.30 0.27 -20.30
C ASP A 80 -7.36 -0.86 -19.25
N GLU A 81 -8.19 -1.87 -19.52
CA GLU A 81 -8.25 -3.07 -18.68
C GLU A 81 -7.03 -3.96 -18.89
N PHE A 82 -6.51 -3.98 -20.10
CA PHE A 82 -5.38 -4.82 -20.49
C PHE A 82 -4.31 -3.99 -21.20
N TRP A 83 -3.06 -4.35 -20.93
CA TRP A 83 -1.88 -3.84 -21.61
C TRP A 83 -1.27 -4.93 -22.49
N GLN A 84 -0.24 -4.57 -23.25
CA GLN A 84 0.48 -5.50 -24.11
C GLN A 84 1.93 -5.63 -23.66
N ALA A 85 2.44 -6.85 -23.66
CA ALA A 85 3.85 -7.17 -23.46
C ALA A 85 4.40 -7.78 -24.76
N GLN A 86 5.29 -7.06 -25.44
CA GLN A 86 5.91 -7.49 -26.70
C GLN A 86 7.30 -8.06 -26.44
N TYR A 87 7.47 -9.34 -26.73
CA TYR A 87 8.71 -10.08 -26.61
C TYR A 87 9.40 -10.20 -27.98
N GLY A 88 10.40 -9.35 -28.23
CA GLY A 88 11.05 -9.28 -29.53
C GLY A 88 10.08 -8.82 -30.63
N ARG A 89 10.32 -9.29 -31.87
CA ARG A 89 9.59 -8.78 -33.05
C ARG A 89 8.22 -9.43 -33.31
N HIS A 90 7.97 -10.62 -32.74
CA HIS A 90 6.85 -11.46 -33.21
C HIS A 90 5.92 -11.99 -32.14
N VAL A 91 6.21 -11.76 -30.87
CA VAL A 91 5.39 -12.31 -29.78
C VAL A 91 4.83 -11.17 -28.93
N THR A 92 3.54 -10.95 -29.04
CA THR A 92 2.80 -10.01 -28.18
C THR A 92 1.83 -10.82 -27.30
N LYS A 93 1.79 -10.48 -26.02
CA LYS A 93 0.84 -11.04 -25.06
C LYS A 93 0.04 -9.93 -24.40
N GLN A 94 -1.24 -10.16 -24.28
CA GLN A 94 -2.11 -9.34 -23.44
C GLN A 94 -1.82 -9.64 -21.96
N ILE A 95 -1.68 -8.60 -21.16
CA ILE A 95 -1.49 -8.66 -19.71
C ILE A 95 -2.54 -7.77 -19.04
N LYS A 96 -2.95 -8.14 -17.82
CA LYS A 96 -3.84 -7.27 -17.05
C LYS A 96 -3.12 -5.97 -16.70
N ASN A 97 -3.85 -4.86 -16.74
CA ASN A 97 -3.33 -3.57 -16.30
C ASN A 97 -2.95 -3.64 -14.81
N PRO A 98 -1.67 -3.47 -14.46
CA PRO A 98 -1.22 -3.63 -13.09
C PRO A 98 -1.68 -2.48 -12.17
N LEU A 99 -2.00 -1.30 -12.71
CA LEU A 99 -2.59 -0.22 -11.93
C LEU A 99 -3.98 -0.61 -11.42
N ARG A 100 -4.80 -1.25 -12.27
CA ARG A 100 -6.12 -1.77 -11.87
C ARG A 100 -6.00 -2.91 -10.87
N GLN A 101 -5.02 -3.78 -11.03
CA GLN A 101 -4.73 -4.84 -10.07
C GLN A 101 -4.39 -4.23 -8.71
N ASN A 102 -3.46 -3.28 -8.70
CA ASN A 102 -3.00 -2.62 -7.48
C ASN A 102 -4.10 -1.79 -6.80
N TYR A 103 -4.98 -1.16 -7.58
CA TYR A 103 -6.19 -0.52 -7.04
C TYR A 103 -7.08 -1.49 -6.26
N GLY A 104 -7.26 -2.70 -6.77
CA GLY A 104 -7.99 -3.76 -6.06
C GLY A 104 -7.35 -4.10 -4.70
N HIS A 105 -6.03 -4.17 -4.64
CA HIS A 105 -5.28 -4.39 -3.40
C HIS A 105 -5.44 -3.22 -2.42
N ILE A 106 -5.35 -1.97 -2.92
CA ILE A 106 -5.58 -0.76 -2.12
C ILE A 106 -6.97 -0.79 -1.49
N MET A 107 -8.00 -1.08 -2.27
CA MET A 107 -9.38 -1.11 -1.76
C MET A 107 -9.60 -2.21 -0.71
N ALA A 108 -8.96 -3.37 -0.88
CA ALA A 108 -9.01 -4.45 0.09
C ALA A 108 -8.32 -4.06 1.41
N ILE A 109 -7.12 -3.48 1.35
CA ILE A 109 -6.38 -3.00 2.52
C ILE A 109 -7.15 -1.89 3.24
N LYS A 110 -7.64 -0.90 2.50
CA LYS A 110 -8.44 0.20 3.04
C LYS A 110 -9.67 -0.31 3.78
N LYS A 111 -10.45 -1.22 3.15
CA LYS A 111 -11.64 -1.82 3.76
C LYS A 111 -11.31 -2.57 5.04
N LEU A 112 -10.23 -3.35 5.06
CA LEU A 112 -9.77 -4.07 6.25
C LEU A 112 -9.46 -3.10 7.39
N LEU A 113 -8.61 -2.08 7.13
CA LEU A 113 -8.23 -1.09 8.14
C LEU A 113 -9.47 -0.34 8.66
N GLU A 114 -10.36 0.12 7.78
CA GLU A 114 -11.61 0.79 8.17
C GLU A 114 -12.50 -0.09 9.04
N THR A 115 -12.55 -1.40 8.75
CA THR A 115 -13.37 -2.35 9.51
C THR A 115 -12.82 -2.57 10.91
N VAL A 116 -11.49 -2.69 11.05
CA VAL A 116 -10.85 -2.96 12.35
C VAL A 116 -10.78 -1.71 13.22
N LEU A 117 -10.57 -0.55 12.61
CA LEU A 117 -10.43 0.74 13.30
C LEU A 117 -11.78 1.42 13.58
N ASP A 118 -12.87 0.92 13.02
CA ASP A 118 -14.19 1.59 12.99
C ASP A 118 -14.09 3.07 12.57
N LYS A 119 -13.24 3.34 11.57
CA LYS A 119 -12.91 4.69 11.12
C LYS A 119 -12.81 4.74 9.60
N LYS A 120 -13.35 5.80 8.99
CA LYS A 120 -13.17 6.05 7.56
C LYS A 120 -11.77 6.59 7.27
N LEU A 121 -11.09 5.98 6.30
CA LEU A 121 -9.79 6.41 5.82
C LEU A 121 -9.91 7.15 4.49
N SER A 122 -9.10 8.17 4.32
CA SER A 122 -9.04 8.91 3.06
C SER A 122 -8.34 8.08 1.99
N LEU A 123 -8.92 7.99 0.80
CA LEU A 123 -8.24 7.34 -0.33
C LEU A 123 -7.00 8.13 -0.79
N LYS A 124 -6.90 9.41 -0.45
CA LYS A 124 -5.75 10.25 -0.75
C LYS A 124 -4.47 9.79 -0.04
N ASP A 125 -4.62 9.10 1.08
CA ASP A 125 -3.50 8.57 1.86
C ASP A 125 -2.97 7.25 1.29
N PHE A 126 -3.62 6.71 0.26
CA PHE A 126 -3.20 5.49 -0.42
C PHE A 126 -2.54 5.83 -1.76
N HIS A 127 -1.41 5.22 -2.02
CA HIS A 127 -0.62 5.43 -3.24
C HIS A 127 -0.36 4.11 -3.95
N SER A 128 -0.49 4.14 -5.28
CA SER A 128 -0.18 3.01 -6.14
C SER A 128 1.22 3.18 -6.72
N VAL A 129 2.03 2.12 -6.70
CA VAL A 129 3.30 2.05 -7.41
C VAL A 129 3.39 0.70 -8.13
N VAL A 130 3.63 0.72 -9.43
CA VAL A 130 3.92 -0.47 -10.23
C VAL A 130 5.40 -0.45 -10.59
N TYR A 131 6.15 -1.37 -10.04
CA TYR A 131 7.59 -1.47 -10.27
C TYR A 131 7.94 -2.62 -11.21
N TYR A 132 8.49 -2.29 -12.36
CA TYR A 132 9.03 -3.25 -13.30
C TYR A 132 10.50 -3.53 -12.98
N ALA A 133 10.77 -4.71 -12.39
CA ALA A 133 12.08 -5.08 -11.83
C ALA A 133 13.04 -5.72 -12.85
N GLY A 134 12.67 -5.78 -14.12
CA GLY A 134 13.45 -6.34 -15.23
C GLY A 134 14.08 -5.27 -16.13
N ASN A 135 14.25 -5.61 -17.38
CA ASN A 135 14.74 -4.71 -18.42
C ASN A 135 13.58 -4.38 -19.39
N GLU A 136 12.47 -3.93 -18.79
CA GLU A 136 11.29 -3.54 -19.56
C GLU A 136 11.46 -2.13 -20.13
N GLU A 137 11.02 -1.95 -21.37
CA GLU A 137 10.75 -0.63 -21.94
C GLU A 137 9.27 -0.31 -21.73
N LEU A 138 8.95 0.89 -21.25
CA LEU A 138 7.60 1.28 -20.88
C LEU A 138 7.09 2.40 -21.79
N PHE A 139 5.99 2.15 -22.51
CA PHE A 139 5.24 3.16 -23.26
C PHE A 139 3.81 3.21 -22.76
N ILE A 140 3.65 3.87 -21.63
CA ILE A 140 2.35 4.04 -20.97
C ILE A 140 1.80 5.41 -21.31
N THR A 141 0.58 5.44 -21.82
CA THR A 141 -0.14 6.65 -22.18
C THR A 141 -1.25 6.93 -21.15
N HIS A 142 -1.71 8.15 -21.15
CA HIS A 142 -2.92 8.58 -20.48
C HIS A 142 -3.74 9.35 -21.53
N LYS A 143 -4.64 8.65 -22.18
CA LYS A 143 -5.59 9.29 -23.09
C LYS A 143 -6.51 10.13 -22.23
N LYS A 144 -6.42 11.45 -22.36
CA LYS A 144 -7.43 12.36 -21.80
C LYS A 144 -8.78 11.96 -22.42
N GLN A 145 -9.53 11.09 -21.74
CA GLN A 145 -10.91 10.88 -22.10
C GLN A 145 -11.62 12.21 -21.95
N HIS A 146 -12.38 12.58 -22.94
CA HIS A 146 -13.16 13.82 -23.03
C HIS A 146 -13.70 14.25 -21.67
N GLU A 147 -13.29 15.43 -21.23
CA GLU A 147 -13.65 16.07 -19.95
C GLU A 147 -15.16 16.33 -19.75
N GLN A 148 -16.05 15.67 -20.51
CA GLN A 148 -17.46 16.04 -20.57
C GLN A 148 -18.46 15.11 -19.87
N GLN A 149 -18.06 13.97 -19.33
CA GLN A 149 -19.04 13.15 -18.59
C GLN A 149 -18.46 12.65 -17.25
N ASN A 150 -18.97 13.19 -16.15
CA ASN A 150 -18.75 12.83 -14.75
C ASN A 150 -17.59 13.51 -14.01
N LYS A 151 -17.67 14.82 -13.84
CA LYS A 151 -16.78 15.60 -12.95
C LYS A 151 -16.74 15.15 -11.48
N ASN A 152 -17.65 14.28 -11.02
CA ASN A 152 -17.81 13.99 -9.59
C ASN A 152 -17.22 12.66 -9.10
N SER A 153 -16.81 11.73 -9.95
CA SER A 153 -16.27 10.44 -9.47
C SER A 153 -14.80 10.20 -9.79
N TYR A 154 -14.26 10.77 -10.86
CA TYR A 154 -12.88 10.54 -11.30
C TYR A 154 -11.80 11.40 -10.59
N SER A 155 -12.18 12.51 -9.97
CA SER A 155 -11.20 13.38 -9.31
C SER A 155 -10.53 12.77 -8.06
N TYR A 156 -11.17 11.76 -7.47
CA TYR A 156 -10.67 11.13 -6.23
C TYR A 156 -9.70 9.98 -6.44
N THR A 157 -9.73 9.34 -7.60
CA THR A 157 -8.90 8.15 -7.90
C THR A 157 -7.79 8.42 -8.91
N GLY A 158 -7.78 9.59 -9.57
CA GLY A 158 -6.82 9.93 -10.61
C GLY A 158 -5.35 9.81 -10.20
N HIS A 159 -5.02 10.07 -8.94
CA HIS A 159 -3.66 9.89 -8.42
C HIS A 159 -3.23 8.41 -8.36
N LEU A 160 -4.16 7.45 -8.33
CA LEU A 160 -3.87 6.01 -8.34
C LEU A 160 -3.66 5.47 -9.76
N PHE A 161 -4.22 6.15 -10.76
CA PHE A 161 -4.15 5.80 -12.18
C PHE A 161 -3.30 6.79 -12.97
N SER A 162 -2.09 7.09 -12.48
CA SER A 162 -1.12 7.92 -13.18
C SER A 162 -0.04 7.07 -13.86
N LYS A 163 0.42 7.49 -15.04
CA LYS A 163 1.62 6.91 -15.67
C LYS A 163 2.86 7.04 -14.78
N ASP A 164 2.92 8.10 -13.96
CA ASP A 164 4.04 8.35 -13.04
C ASP A 164 4.10 7.35 -11.89
N ASN A 165 3.05 6.52 -11.73
CA ASN A 165 3.03 5.40 -10.80
C ASN A 165 3.69 4.14 -11.37
N VAL A 166 4.09 4.15 -12.65
CA VAL A 166 4.67 3.00 -13.36
C VAL A 166 6.13 3.29 -13.63
N VAL A 167 7.01 2.57 -12.97
CA VAL A 167 8.45 2.82 -12.98
C VAL A 167 9.24 1.53 -13.27
N ASN A 168 10.39 1.63 -13.92
CA ASN A 168 11.24 0.49 -14.30
C ASN A 168 12.67 0.60 -13.79
N ASP A 169 12.99 1.65 -13.06
CA ASP A 169 14.29 1.80 -12.42
C ASP A 169 14.16 2.18 -10.94
N TYR A 170 15.25 2.00 -10.21
CA TYR A 170 15.27 2.25 -8.78
C TYR A 170 15.10 3.73 -8.42
N LYS A 171 15.64 4.65 -9.20
CA LYS A 171 15.51 6.09 -8.93
C LYS A 171 14.07 6.54 -9.12
N GLY A 172 13.45 6.09 -10.21
CA GLY A 172 12.02 6.32 -10.46
C GLY A 172 11.15 5.74 -9.32
N PHE A 173 11.49 4.55 -8.82
CA PHE A 173 10.80 3.95 -7.69
C PHE A 173 10.91 4.81 -6.42
N LEU A 174 12.12 5.23 -6.05
CA LEU A 174 12.31 6.12 -4.90
C LEU A 174 11.56 7.43 -5.08
N PHE A 175 11.68 8.05 -6.24
CA PHE A 175 10.97 9.28 -6.55
C PHE A 175 9.44 9.11 -6.46
N ALA A 176 8.90 8.01 -6.99
CA ALA A 176 7.47 7.71 -6.93
C ALA A 176 6.95 7.54 -5.49
N VAL A 177 7.79 7.08 -4.56
CA VAL A 177 7.44 6.95 -3.14
C VAL A 177 7.67 8.29 -2.42
N GLU A 178 8.88 8.83 -2.46
CA GLU A 178 9.26 10.00 -1.67
C GLU A 178 8.52 11.29 -2.07
N SER A 179 8.25 11.47 -3.37
CA SER A 179 7.52 12.66 -3.85
C SER A 179 6.06 12.73 -3.42
N LYS A 180 5.48 11.61 -3.00
CA LYS A 180 4.08 11.50 -2.58
C LYS A 180 3.88 11.58 -1.08
N VAL A 181 4.95 11.39 -0.30
CA VAL A 181 4.89 11.61 1.15
C VAL A 181 4.56 13.07 1.41
N ASP A 182 3.59 13.32 2.27
CA ASP A 182 3.21 14.67 2.62
C ASP A 182 4.36 15.42 3.32
N ASN A 183 5.13 16.16 2.54
CA ASN A 183 6.30 16.91 3.02
C ASN A 183 5.95 17.94 4.11
N ARG A 184 4.69 18.34 4.24
CA ARG A 184 4.27 19.27 5.31
C ARG A 184 4.51 18.66 6.69
N LEU A 185 4.39 17.33 6.79
CA LEU A 185 4.61 16.59 8.05
C LEU A 185 6.10 16.29 8.29
N LEU A 186 6.91 16.18 7.24
CA LEU A 186 8.37 15.99 7.38
C LEU A 186 9.04 17.19 8.07
N HIS A 187 8.52 18.39 7.84
CA HIS A 187 9.02 19.63 8.44
C HIS A 187 8.32 20.02 9.75
N GLN A 188 7.36 19.18 10.21
CA GLN A 188 6.66 19.42 11.46
C GLN A 188 7.65 19.30 12.62
N LYS A 189 7.85 20.41 13.35
CA LYS A 189 8.71 20.45 14.54
C LYS A 189 8.00 19.91 15.79
N ASP A 190 6.67 19.81 15.75
CA ASP A 190 5.88 19.35 16.87
C ASP A 190 6.11 17.85 17.12
N SER A 191 6.70 17.55 18.26
CA SER A 191 7.01 16.19 18.69
C SER A 191 5.76 15.36 18.94
N THR A 192 4.64 15.99 19.30
CA THR A 192 3.37 15.33 19.59
C THR A 192 2.77 14.76 18.31
N ILE A 193 2.70 15.57 17.24
CA ILE A 193 2.19 15.14 15.94
C ILE A 193 3.04 14.00 15.36
N LYS A 194 4.37 14.10 15.47
CA LYS A 194 5.26 13.01 15.05
C LYS A 194 4.99 11.71 15.79
N LYS A 195 4.76 11.79 17.09
CA LYS A 195 4.43 10.63 17.91
C LYS A 195 3.09 10.02 17.52
N GLU A 196 2.07 10.84 17.31
CA GLU A 196 0.75 10.38 16.86
C GLU A 196 0.82 9.68 15.48
N MET A 197 1.56 10.23 14.52
CA MET A 197 1.77 9.59 13.23
C MET A 197 2.50 8.25 13.35
N GLN A 198 3.53 8.20 14.20
CA GLN A 198 4.25 6.96 14.48
C GLN A 198 3.35 5.90 15.12
N GLU A 199 2.50 6.29 16.06
CA GLU A 199 1.53 5.40 16.71
C GLU A 199 0.51 4.88 15.70
N GLN A 200 -0.01 5.74 14.84
CA GLN A 200 -0.93 5.35 13.76
C GLN A 200 -0.27 4.38 12.77
N ALA A 201 0.97 4.64 12.37
CA ALA A 201 1.71 3.76 11.48
C ALA A 201 1.97 2.39 12.12
N ASN A 202 2.28 2.35 13.42
CA ASN A 202 2.42 1.11 14.18
C ASN A 202 1.10 0.33 14.24
N GLU A 203 -0.01 1.03 14.45
CA GLU A 203 -1.33 0.43 14.49
C GLU A 203 -1.69 -0.21 13.14
N TYR A 204 -1.51 0.52 12.04
CA TYR A 204 -1.72 -0.02 10.68
C TYR A 204 -0.84 -1.24 10.41
N LYS A 205 0.46 -1.14 10.73
CA LYS A 205 1.39 -2.26 10.57
C LYS A 205 0.92 -3.49 11.34
N THR A 206 0.55 -3.31 12.61
CA THR A 206 0.09 -4.40 13.47
C THR A 206 -1.15 -5.08 12.91
N ILE A 207 -2.15 -4.29 12.48
CA ILE A 207 -3.38 -4.82 11.87
C ILE A 207 -3.05 -5.62 10.60
N LEU A 208 -2.20 -5.08 9.73
CA LEU A 208 -1.85 -5.74 8.47
C LEU A 208 -0.98 -6.99 8.69
N ASP A 209 -0.04 -6.99 9.62
CA ASP A 209 0.75 -8.16 9.97
C ASP A 209 -0.12 -9.28 10.56
N GLU A 210 -1.01 -8.93 11.48
CA GLU A 210 -1.93 -9.91 12.10
C GLU A 210 -2.98 -10.43 11.11
N SER A 211 -3.31 -9.66 10.07
CA SER A 211 -4.21 -10.09 9.00
C SER A 211 -3.51 -10.80 7.84
N ASN A 212 -2.18 -10.73 7.79
CA ASN A 212 -1.37 -11.40 6.78
C ASN A 212 -1.26 -12.90 7.09
N LEU A 213 -2.36 -13.62 6.93
CA LEU A 213 -2.42 -15.01 7.32
C LEU A 213 -2.58 -15.94 6.13
N THR A 214 -1.60 -16.74 6.01
CA THR A 214 -1.65 -17.96 5.24
C THR A 214 -2.50 -19.05 5.91
N THR A 215 -2.99 -18.85 7.14
CA THR A 215 -3.67 -19.90 7.92
C THR A 215 -4.80 -19.34 8.80
N GLY A 216 -6.04 -19.55 8.36
CA GLY A 216 -7.21 -19.61 9.26
C GLY A 216 -7.60 -18.37 10.05
N PHE A 217 -7.30 -17.19 9.55
CA PHE A 217 -7.56 -15.93 10.23
C PHE A 217 -9.05 -15.58 10.28
N ASN A 218 -9.48 -15.09 11.44
CA ASN A 218 -10.84 -14.61 11.67
C ASN A 218 -10.83 -13.10 11.97
N ILE A 219 -11.46 -12.31 11.09
CA ILE A 219 -11.54 -10.85 11.25
C ILE A 219 -12.20 -10.44 12.59
N LYS A 220 -13.13 -11.26 13.13
CA LYS A 220 -13.74 -10.99 14.45
C LYS A 220 -12.71 -11.05 15.57
N SER A 221 -11.76 -11.99 15.52
CA SER A 221 -10.70 -12.07 16.53
C SER A 221 -9.75 -10.86 16.47
N LEU A 222 -9.51 -10.33 15.27
CA LEU A 222 -8.71 -9.10 15.09
C LEU A 222 -9.42 -7.88 15.65
N ILE A 223 -10.72 -7.72 15.36
CA ILE A 223 -11.55 -6.63 15.88
C ILE A 223 -11.53 -6.69 17.42
N ASN A 224 -11.83 -7.85 17.99
CA ASN A 224 -11.84 -8.03 19.46
C ASN A 224 -10.47 -7.74 20.08
N ALA A 225 -9.37 -8.16 19.45
CA ALA A 225 -8.02 -7.88 19.91
C ALA A 225 -7.69 -6.39 19.83
N HIS A 226 -8.14 -5.69 18.80
CA HIS A 226 -7.98 -4.26 18.64
C HIS A 226 -8.76 -3.48 19.70
N GLU A 227 -10.04 -3.78 19.92
CA GLU A 227 -10.89 -3.18 20.96
C GLU A 227 -10.30 -3.41 22.36
N HIS A 228 -9.80 -4.62 22.62
CA HIS A 228 -9.13 -4.93 23.89
C HIS A 228 -7.88 -4.06 24.10
N ARG A 229 -7.03 -3.90 23.07
CA ARG A 229 -5.85 -3.01 23.16
C ARG A 229 -6.23 -1.56 23.42
N GLN A 230 -7.26 -1.04 22.76
CA GLN A 230 -7.74 0.33 23.00
C GLN A 230 -8.26 0.50 24.43
N SER A 231 -9.03 -0.47 24.95
CA SER A 231 -9.54 -0.43 26.32
C SER A 231 -8.42 -0.45 27.37
N VAL A 232 -7.37 -1.23 27.16
CA VAL A 232 -6.19 -1.28 28.02
C VAL A 232 -5.42 0.04 27.97
N ALA A 233 -5.20 0.59 26.78
CA ALA A 233 -4.52 1.88 26.61
C ALA A 233 -5.29 3.03 27.30
N ALA A 234 -6.63 3.07 27.17
CA ALA A 234 -7.48 4.06 27.84
C ALA A 234 -7.39 3.95 29.37
N ARG A 235 -7.37 2.73 29.92
CA ARG A 235 -7.20 2.49 31.37
C ARG A 235 -5.82 2.93 31.88
N LEU A 236 -4.76 2.69 31.10
CA LEU A 236 -3.40 3.11 31.46
C LEU A 236 -3.28 4.64 31.45
N ASN A 237 -3.87 5.30 30.45
CA ASN A 237 -3.87 6.76 30.35
C ASN A 237 -4.68 7.41 31.50
N SER A 238 -5.82 6.86 31.88
CA SER A 238 -6.60 7.35 33.01
C SER A 238 -5.87 7.19 34.33
N LYS A 239 -5.14 6.08 34.53
CA LYS A 239 -4.28 5.88 35.70
C LYS A 239 -3.10 6.86 35.73
N ALA A 240 -2.45 7.11 34.61
CA ALA A 240 -1.36 8.07 34.53
C ALA A 240 -1.83 9.50 34.84
N SER A 241 -3.00 9.90 34.37
CA SER A 241 -3.61 11.20 34.66
C SER A 241 -3.99 11.36 36.14
N SER A 242 -4.50 10.30 36.78
CA SER A 242 -4.84 10.32 38.19
C SER A 242 -3.59 10.41 39.10
N LEU A 243 -2.49 9.78 38.71
CA LEU A 243 -1.21 9.85 39.41
C LEU A 243 -0.55 11.23 39.29
N SER A 244 -0.64 11.88 38.13
CA SER A 244 -0.12 13.24 37.92
C SER A 244 -0.89 14.27 38.73
N ASN A 245 -2.21 14.15 38.87
CA ASN A 245 -3.03 15.04 39.65
C ASN A 245 -2.79 14.90 41.18
N ASN A 246 -2.55 13.68 41.67
CA ASN A 246 -2.23 13.46 43.07
C ASN A 246 -0.86 14.02 43.46
N ASN A 247 0.13 13.97 42.59
CA ASN A 247 1.45 14.56 42.81
C ASN A 247 1.44 16.11 42.77
N SER A 248 0.46 16.72 42.13
CA SER A 248 0.28 18.19 42.09
C SER A 248 -0.37 18.70 43.38
N GLN A 249 -1.15 17.89 44.09
CA GLN A 249 -1.78 18.25 45.38
C GLN A 249 -0.88 18.06 46.57
N MET A 250 0.23 17.30 46.50
CA MET A 250 1.21 17.12 47.57
C MET A 250 2.33 18.17 47.57
N ARG A 251 2.28 19.17 46.70
CA ARG A 251 3.30 20.25 46.61
C ARG A 251 2.81 21.63 47.09
N ILE A 252 1.78 21.69 47.96
CA ILE A 252 1.33 22.92 48.64
C ILE A 252 1.73 22.88 50.10
#